data_6097612402649bc064449daedf75ebe3
#
_entry.id   6097612402649bc064449daedf75ebe3
#
_cell.length_a   1.000
_cell.length_b   1.000
_cell.length_c   1.000
_cell.angle_alpha   90.00
_cell.angle_beta   90.00
_cell.angle_gamma   90.00
#
_symmetry.space_group_name_H-M   'P 1'
#
loop_
_entity.id
_entity.type
_entity.pdbx_description
1 polymer ?
#
loop_
_entity_poly.entity_id
_entity_poly.type
_entity_poly.pdbx_seq_one_letter_code
_entity_poly.pdbx_strand_id
1 'polypeptide(L)'
;MDYSFAGLPLHVLLVHAVIVLTPLVGVALVVIAAWPGARRVLWVPVLFAAAVLLPLGLITIEAGKWLEVRVPPAPLIQQHTAKGEAIIPWLIALLVVAVLVSAWAVIELVARRRAAPDTEPRRPARGLRIAVGIVLTVAALAVTAGATWTIVQIGESGSRAVWEGSFSDEPLER
;
A
#
# COMPACT_ATOMS: atom_id res chain seq x y z
N MET A 1 -13.93 9.17 19.26
CA MET A 1 -14.67 8.42 18.23
C MET A 1 -14.81 6.97 18.69
N ASP A 2 -15.92 6.33 18.41
CA ASP A 2 -16.07 4.90 18.63
C ASP A 2 -15.60 4.17 17.38
N TYR A 3 -14.62 3.26 17.53
CA TYR A 3 -14.08 2.42 16.46
C TYR A 3 -14.62 0.99 16.55
N SER A 4 -15.94 0.86 16.69
CA SER A 4 -16.66 -0.40 16.62
C SER A 4 -17.65 -0.44 15.45
N PHE A 5 -17.86 -1.61 14.87
CA PHE A 5 -18.85 -1.85 13.81
C PHE A 5 -19.51 -3.21 14.03
N ALA A 6 -20.84 -3.23 14.12
CA ALA A 6 -21.64 -4.44 14.36
C ALA A 6 -21.15 -5.27 15.59
N GLY A 7 -20.70 -4.59 16.66
CA GLY A 7 -20.19 -5.24 17.86
C GLY A 7 -18.75 -5.77 17.78
N LEU A 8 -18.05 -5.53 16.66
CA LEU A 8 -16.65 -5.93 16.46
C LEU A 8 -15.74 -4.71 16.41
N PRO A 9 -14.49 -4.81 16.94
CA PRO A 9 -13.50 -3.76 16.80
C PRO A 9 -13.18 -3.50 15.33
N LEU A 10 -13.26 -2.24 14.91
CA LEU A 10 -13.04 -1.83 13.53
C LEU A 10 -11.62 -2.17 13.05
N HIS A 11 -10.62 -2.13 13.93
CA HIS A 11 -9.25 -2.54 13.63
C HIS A 11 -9.18 -3.95 13.01
N VAL A 12 -9.86 -4.92 13.62
CA VAL A 12 -9.84 -6.33 13.17
C VAL A 12 -10.42 -6.47 11.75
N LEU A 13 -11.42 -5.65 11.42
CA LEU A 13 -12.03 -5.66 10.09
C LEU A 13 -11.12 -5.01 9.04
N LEU A 14 -10.57 -3.83 9.37
CA LEU A 14 -9.78 -3.03 8.43
C LEU A 14 -8.37 -3.59 8.20
N VAL A 15 -7.76 -4.23 9.20
CA VAL A 15 -6.39 -4.76 9.08
C VAL A 15 -6.25 -5.76 7.93
N HIS A 16 -7.26 -6.59 7.70
CA HIS A 16 -7.26 -7.55 6.59
C HIS A 16 -7.23 -6.83 5.22
N ALA A 17 -8.00 -5.75 5.08
CA ALA A 17 -7.97 -4.95 3.87
C ALA A 17 -6.59 -4.30 3.65
N VAL A 18 -5.97 -3.74 4.68
CA VAL A 18 -4.64 -3.11 4.58
C VAL A 18 -3.56 -4.14 4.22
N ILE A 19 -3.58 -5.32 4.86
CA ILE A 19 -2.61 -6.40 4.60
C ILE A 19 -2.67 -6.88 3.13
N VAL A 20 -3.87 -7.00 2.57
CA VAL A 20 -4.06 -7.47 1.19
C VAL A 20 -3.82 -6.35 0.18
N LEU A 21 -4.38 -5.16 0.42
CA LEU A 21 -4.33 -4.07 -0.55
C LEU A 21 -2.93 -3.47 -0.68
N THR A 22 -2.12 -3.43 0.38
CA THR A 22 -0.78 -2.85 0.32
C THR A 22 0.11 -3.53 -0.73
N PRO A 23 0.35 -4.86 -0.70
CA PRO A 23 1.15 -5.52 -1.73
C PRO A 23 0.46 -5.49 -3.11
N LEU A 24 -0.87 -5.60 -3.17
CA LEU A 24 -1.61 -5.59 -4.43
C LEU A 24 -1.47 -4.25 -5.16
N VAL A 25 -1.65 -3.13 -4.46
CA VAL A 25 -1.43 -1.78 -5.01
C VAL A 25 0.04 -1.59 -5.41
N GLY A 26 0.98 -2.09 -4.60
CA GLY A 26 2.40 -2.06 -4.91
C GLY A 26 2.72 -2.80 -6.21
N VAL A 27 2.24 -4.03 -6.38
CA VAL A 27 2.43 -4.81 -7.63
C VAL A 27 1.80 -4.11 -8.82
N ALA A 28 0.58 -3.59 -8.68
CA ALA A 28 -0.07 -2.83 -9.74
C ALA A 28 0.75 -1.59 -10.12
N LEU A 29 1.33 -0.90 -9.15
CA LEU A 29 2.20 0.26 -9.34
C LEU A 29 3.48 -0.13 -10.11
N VAL A 30 4.12 -1.23 -9.78
CA VAL A 30 5.29 -1.77 -10.53
C VAL A 30 4.90 -2.07 -11.97
N VAL A 31 3.76 -2.72 -12.20
CA VAL A 31 3.26 -3.05 -13.54
C VAL A 31 3.06 -1.80 -14.39
N ILE A 32 2.40 -0.76 -13.87
CA ILE A 32 2.17 0.48 -14.64
C ILE A 32 3.44 1.32 -14.77
N ALA A 33 4.41 1.23 -13.86
CA ALA A 33 5.71 1.87 -13.99
C ALA A 33 6.54 1.23 -15.12
N ALA A 34 6.58 -0.10 -15.16
CA ALA A 34 7.39 -0.86 -16.11
C ALA A 34 6.76 -0.96 -17.51
N TRP A 35 5.43 -1.05 -17.59
CA TRP A 35 4.74 -1.33 -18.86
C TRP A 35 3.90 -0.13 -19.34
N PRO A 36 4.35 0.57 -20.39
CA PRO A 36 3.64 1.74 -20.94
C PRO A 36 2.22 1.44 -21.45
N GLY A 37 1.95 0.21 -21.89
CA GLY A 37 0.61 -0.24 -22.29
C GLY A 37 -0.35 -0.27 -21.13
N ALA A 38 0.04 -0.92 -20.03
CA ALA A 38 -0.74 -0.99 -18.80
C ALA A 38 -0.92 0.40 -18.17
N ARG A 39 0.15 1.22 -18.13
CA ARG A 39 0.10 2.59 -17.61
C ARG A 39 -1.00 3.43 -18.23
N ARG A 40 -1.20 3.33 -19.56
CA ARG A 40 -2.21 4.14 -20.29
C ARG A 40 -3.63 3.89 -19.79
N VAL A 41 -3.93 2.69 -19.33
CA VAL A 41 -5.28 2.26 -18.95
C VAL A 41 -5.47 2.31 -17.44
N LEU A 42 -4.43 1.90 -16.69
CA LEU A 42 -4.56 1.62 -15.26
C LEU A 42 -4.03 2.74 -14.34
N TRP A 43 -3.44 3.83 -14.86
CA TRP A 43 -2.88 4.88 -13.99
C TRP A 43 -3.92 5.51 -13.08
N VAL A 44 -5.16 5.75 -13.55
CA VAL A 44 -6.24 6.33 -12.72
C VAL A 44 -6.66 5.39 -11.61
N PRO A 45 -7.06 4.11 -11.87
CA PRO A 45 -7.46 3.21 -10.79
C PRO A 45 -6.33 2.90 -9.81
N VAL A 46 -5.07 2.81 -10.25
CA VAL A 46 -3.94 2.57 -9.34
C VAL A 46 -3.66 3.81 -8.47
N LEU A 47 -3.72 5.02 -9.03
CA LEU A 47 -3.61 6.25 -8.25
C LEU A 47 -4.73 6.35 -7.21
N PHE A 48 -5.96 6.06 -7.61
CA PHE A 48 -7.11 6.07 -6.69
C PHE A 48 -6.93 5.05 -5.57
N ALA A 49 -6.51 3.82 -5.90
CA ALA A 49 -6.25 2.79 -4.89
C ALA A 49 -5.15 3.20 -3.90
N ALA A 50 -4.05 3.79 -4.38
CA ALA A 50 -2.99 4.31 -3.51
C ALA A 50 -3.49 5.47 -2.63
N ALA A 51 -4.33 6.37 -3.18
CA ALA A 51 -4.91 7.48 -2.44
C ALA A 51 -5.91 7.04 -1.35
N VAL A 52 -6.65 5.95 -1.58
CA VAL A 52 -7.56 5.35 -0.59
C VAL A 52 -6.80 4.54 0.45
N LEU A 53 -5.72 3.87 0.06
CA LEU A 53 -4.94 3.02 0.96
C LEU A 53 -4.29 3.81 2.12
N LEU A 54 -3.86 5.04 1.88
CA LEU A 54 -3.26 5.87 2.93
C LEU A 54 -4.24 6.18 4.08
N PRO A 55 -5.42 6.80 3.86
CA PRO A 55 -6.38 7.03 4.94
C PRO A 55 -6.90 5.73 5.55
N LEU A 56 -7.06 4.67 4.78
CA LEU A 56 -7.43 3.35 5.29
C LEU A 56 -6.41 2.84 6.31
N GLY A 57 -5.11 2.93 6.01
CA GLY A 57 -4.05 2.57 6.94
C GLY A 57 -4.05 3.43 8.21
N LEU A 58 -4.21 4.75 8.06
CA LEU A 58 -4.27 5.67 9.21
C LEU A 58 -5.46 5.36 10.13
N ILE A 59 -6.65 5.14 9.57
CA ILE A 59 -7.84 4.76 10.34
C ILE A 59 -7.64 3.41 11.03
N THR A 60 -6.99 2.45 10.36
CA THR A 60 -6.68 1.14 10.94
C THR A 60 -5.75 1.26 12.16
N ILE A 61 -4.74 2.12 12.10
CA ILE A 61 -3.81 2.39 13.19
C ILE A 61 -4.56 3.03 14.37
N GLU A 62 -5.36 4.06 14.13
CA GLU A 62 -6.13 4.74 15.19
C GLU A 62 -7.16 3.79 15.84
N ALA A 63 -7.81 2.94 15.04
CA ALA A 63 -8.69 1.90 15.55
C ALA A 63 -7.93 0.85 16.39
N GLY A 64 -6.67 0.57 16.05
CA GLY A 64 -5.79 -0.31 16.84
C GLY A 64 -5.42 0.30 18.20
N LYS A 65 -5.04 1.56 18.23
CA LYS A 65 -4.78 2.31 19.48
C LYS A 65 -6.02 2.39 20.37
N TRP A 66 -7.18 2.60 19.76
CA TRP A 66 -8.46 2.60 20.48
C TRP A 66 -8.76 1.23 21.09
N LEU A 67 -8.44 0.14 20.40
CA LEU A 67 -8.63 -1.23 20.89
C LEU A 67 -7.63 -1.57 22.01
N GLU A 68 -6.37 -1.16 21.89
CA GLU A 68 -5.29 -1.45 22.87
C GLU A 68 -5.69 -1.08 24.30
N VAL A 69 -6.31 0.08 24.50
CA VAL A 69 -6.74 0.53 25.83
C VAL A 69 -8.04 -0.12 26.33
N ARG A 70 -8.61 -1.06 25.58
CA ARG A 70 -9.87 -1.78 25.88
C ARG A 70 -9.69 -3.28 26.05
N VAL A 71 -8.46 -3.76 25.93
CA VAL A 71 -8.08 -5.15 26.18
C VAL A 71 -7.11 -5.21 27.37
N PRO A 72 -6.99 -6.35 28.05
CA PRO A 72 -6.01 -6.50 29.13
C PRO A 72 -4.59 -6.14 28.62
N PRO A 73 -3.82 -5.35 29.38
CA PRO A 73 -2.49 -4.94 28.98
C PRO A 73 -1.56 -6.15 28.88
N ALA A 74 -0.90 -6.28 27.73
CA ALA A 74 0.09 -7.33 27.48
C ALA A 74 1.28 -6.75 26.69
N PRO A 75 2.52 -7.18 27.00
CA PRO A 75 3.73 -6.68 26.30
C PRO A 75 3.68 -6.88 24.79
N LEU A 76 3.11 -7.98 24.32
CA LEU A 76 3.00 -8.29 22.88
C LEU A 76 2.01 -7.35 22.16
N ILE A 77 0.92 -6.94 22.84
CA ILE A 77 -0.03 -5.98 22.29
C ILE A 77 0.65 -4.61 22.14
N GLN A 78 1.37 -4.16 23.16
CA GLN A 78 2.11 -2.89 23.11
C GLN A 78 3.17 -2.88 22.01
N GLN A 79 3.91 -3.98 21.84
CA GLN A 79 4.88 -4.13 20.76
C GLN A 79 4.23 -4.08 19.38
N HIS A 80 3.07 -4.71 19.22
CA HIS A 80 2.31 -4.69 17.97
C HIS A 80 1.84 -3.28 17.64
N THR A 81 1.24 -2.57 18.60
CA THR A 81 0.77 -1.19 18.41
C THR A 81 1.90 -0.24 18.05
N ALA A 82 3.06 -0.36 18.74
CA ALA A 82 4.24 0.44 18.45
C ALA A 82 4.79 0.18 17.02
N LYS A 83 4.73 -1.08 16.53
CA LYS A 83 5.15 -1.42 15.16
C LYS A 83 4.16 -0.93 14.10
N GLY A 84 2.89 -0.79 14.43
CA GLY A 84 1.83 -0.45 13.48
C GLY A 84 2.10 0.85 12.71
N GLU A 85 2.70 1.85 13.36
CA GLU A 85 3.01 3.14 12.73
C GLU A 85 4.13 3.08 11.68
N ALA A 86 4.97 2.04 11.69
CA ALA A 86 6.06 1.89 10.75
C ALA A 86 5.59 1.74 9.29
N ILE A 87 4.29 1.45 9.06
CA ILE A 87 3.74 1.37 7.70
C ILE A 87 3.50 2.76 7.08
N ILE A 88 3.30 3.82 7.87
CA ILE A 88 2.90 5.15 7.39
C ILE A 88 3.85 5.69 6.32
N PRO A 89 5.18 5.74 6.54
CA PRO A 89 6.10 6.26 5.52
C PRO A 89 6.04 5.47 4.21
N TRP A 90 5.76 4.18 4.26
CA TRP A 90 5.61 3.33 3.07
C TRP A 90 4.32 3.61 2.31
N LEU A 91 3.20 3.84 3.01
CA LEU A 91 1.93 4.23 2.36
C LEU A 91 2.06 5.59 1.68
N ILE A 92 2.74 6.55 2.32
CA ILE A 92 3.05 7.85 1.72
C ILE A 92 3.94 7.66 0.49
N ALA A 93 5.00 6.85 0.58
CA ALA A 93 5.90 6.58 -0.53
C ALA A 93 5.19 5.90 -1.72
N LEU A 94 4.29 4.94 -1.47
CA LEU A 94 3.43 4.33 -2.49
C LEU A 94 2.59 5.39 -3.21
N LEU A 95 1.94 6.28 -2.46
CA LEU A 95 1.14 7.36 -3.03
C LEU A 95 2.00 8.33 -3.85
N VAL A 96 3.17 8.73 -3.35
CA VAL A 96 4.09 9.63 -4.07
C VAL A 96 4.53 9.01 -5.39
N VAL A 97 4.94 7.73 -5.39
CA VAL A 97 5.32 7.04 -6.63
C VAL A 97 4.12 6.89 -7.57
N ALA A 98 2.91 6.62 -7.06
CA ALA A 98 1.70 6.57 -7.87
C ALA A 98 1.39 7.92 -8.54
N VAL A 99 1.58 9.04 -7.83
CA VAL A 99 1.45 10.40 -8.39
C VAL A 99 2.47 10.64 -9.48
N LEU A 100 3.74 10.27 -9.27
CA LEU A 100 4.82 10.45 -10.26
C LEU A 100 4.57 9.62 -11.54
N VAL A 101 4.16 8.35 -11.39
CA VAL A 101 3.80 7.48 -12.53
C VAL A 101 2.60 8.04 -13.28
N SER A 102 1.61 8.57 -12.56
CA SER A 102 0.41 9.18 -13.15
C SER A 102 0.73 10.48 -13.87
N ALA A 103 1.57 11.34 -13.29
CA ALA A 103 2.05 12.56 -13.95
C ALA A 103 2.78 12.22 -15.28
N TRP A 104 3.63 11.18 -15.25
CA TRP A 104 4.29 10.69 -16.47
C TRP A 104 3.28 10.17 -17.50
N ALA A 105 2.25 9.43 -17.07
CA ALA A 105 1.17 8.96 -17.94
C ALA A 105 0.44 10.12 -18.63
N VAL A 106 0.15 11.21 -17.88
CA VAL A 106 -0.48 12.42 -18.42
C VAL A 106 0.42 13.11 -19.44
N ILE A 107 1.73 13.25 -19.16
CA ILE A 107 2.71 13.83 -20.10
C ILE A 107 2.72 13.03 -21.42
N GLU A 108 2.79 11.70 -21.35
CA GLU A 108 2.74 10.84 -22.52
C GLU A 108 1.42 10.97 -23.30
N LEU A 109 0.29 11.10 -22.59
CA LEU A 109 -1.04 11.26 -23.20
C LEU A 109 -1.17 12.60 -23.92
N VAL A 110 -0.76 13.70 -23.29
CA VAL A 110 -0.80 15.04 -23.87
C VAL A 110 0.13 15.13 -25.09
N ALA A 111 1.35 14.58 -25.00
CA ALA A 111 2.27 14.54 -26.13
C ALA A 111 1.71 13.81 -27.35
N ARG A 112 0.91 12.77 -27.14
CA ARG A 112 0.21 12.03 -28.21
C ARG A 112 -0.94 12.82 -28.84
N ARG A 113 -1.76 13.50 -28.00
CA ARG A 113 -2.91 14.29 -28.46
C ARG A 113 -2.49 15.52 -29.26
N ARG A 114 -1.33 16.09 -28.98
CA ARG A 114 -0.77 17.28 -29.69
C ARG A 114 -0.06 16.94 -30.98
N ALA A 115 0.15 15.68 -31.31
CA ALA A 115 0.68 15.27 -32.60
C ALA A 115 -0.38 15.48 -33.69
N ALA A 116 -0.27 16.61 -34.43
CA ALA A 116 -1.07 16.85 -35.62
C ALA A 116 -0.67 15.90 -36.76
N PRO A 117 -1.56 15.59 -37.73
CA PRO A 117 -1.28 14.65 -38.81
C PRO A 117 -0.01 14.96 -39.62
N ASP A 118 0.35 16.25 -39.76
CA ASP A 118 1.45 16.74 -40.58
C ASP A 118 2.68 17.25 -39.81
N THR A 119 2.73 17.06 -38.51
CA THR A 119 3.88 17.49 -37.69
C THR A 119 4.48 16.28 -36.98
N GLU A 120 5.83 16.18 -37.02
CA GLU A 120 6.57 15.22 -36.18
C GLU A 120 6.11 15.30 -34.73
N PRO A 121 5.61 14.18 -34.15
CA PRO A 121 5.10 14.21 -32.77
C PRO A 121 6.23 14.62 -31.82
N ARG A 122 6.08 15.73 -31.10
CA ARG A 122 6.96 16.14 -29.99
C ARG A 122 6.87 15.17 -28.83
N ARG A 123 7.20 13.90 -29.09
CA ARG A 123 7.30 12.87 -28.04
C ARG A 123 8.62 13.10 -27.31
N PRO A 124 8.66 12.88 -25.97
CA PRO A 124 9.91 12.84 -25.24
C PRO A 124 10.89 11.89 -25.96
N ALA A 125 12.16 12.29 -26.03
CA ALA A 125 13.20 11.48 -26.68
C ALA A 125 13.17 10.04 -26.15
N ARG A 126 13.44 9.08 -27.02
CA ARG A 126 13.39 7.64 -26.67
C ARG A 126 14.24 7.34 -25.44
N GLY A 127 15.44 7.92 -25.34
CA GLY A 127 16.32 7.76 -24.19
C GLY A 127 15.69 8.25 -22.89
N LEU A 128 15.06 9.44 -22.89
CA LEU A 128 14.37 9.98 -21.73
C LEU A 128 13.22 9.09 -21.27
N ARG A 129 12.43 8.55 -22.20
CA ARG A 129 11.32 7.64 -21.86
C ARG A 129 11.80 6.35 -21.20
N ILE A 130 12.91 5.80 -21.69
CA ILE A 130 13.55 4.62 -21.10
C ILE A 130 14.08 4.94 -19.72
N ALA A 131 14.83 6.04 -19.58
CA ALA A 131 15.42 6.45 -18.30
C ALA A 131 14.33 6.69 -17.22
N VAL A 132 13.29 7.47 -17.54
CA VAL A 132 12.17 7.72 -16.62
C VAL A 132 11.45 6.42 -16.27
N GLY A 133 11.19 5.54 -17.25
CA GLY A 133 10.58 4.23 -17.03
C GLY A 133 11.40 3.38 -16.06
N ILE A 134 12.72 3.31 -16.23
CA ILE A 134 13.61 2.56 -15.32
C ILE A 134 13.55 3.14 -13.91
N VAL A 135 13.71 4.45 -13.76
CA VAL A 135 13.71 5.12 -12.44
C VAL A 135 12.39 4.89 -11.71
N LEU A 136 11.25 5.08 -12.39
CA LEU A 136 9.94 4.86 -11.79
C LEU A 136 9.71 3.39 -11.43
N THR A 137 10.19 2.45 -12.25
CA THR A 137 10.07 1.01 -11.96
C THR A 137 10.91 0.61 -10.76
N VAL A 138 12.16 1.08 -10.67
CA VAL A 138 13.04 0.81 -9.52
C VAL A 138 12.45 1.42 -8.25
N ALA A 139 11.95 2.66 -8.31
CA ALA A 139 11.28 3.29 -7.17
C ALA A 139 10.03 2.50 -6.72
N ALA A 140 9.19 2.08 -7.68
CA ALA A 140 8.00 1.27 -7.39
C ALA A 140 8.37 -0.08 -6.75
N LEU A 141 9.41 -0.77 -7.27
CA LEU A 141 9.89 -2.03 -6.68
C LEU A 141 10.40 -1.84 -5.26
N ALA A 142 11.24 -0.83 -5.02
CA ALA A 142 11.79 -0.57 -3.70
C ALA A 142 10.69 -0.27 -2.66
N VAL A 143 9.74 0.60 -3.02
CA VAL A 143 8.63 0.96 -2.11
C VAL A 143 7.69 -0.23 -1.89
N THR A 144 7.39 -1.01 -2.93
CA THR A 144 6.55 -2.21 -2.81
C THR A 144 7.20 -3.25 -1.91
N ALA A 145 8.48 -3.52 -2.09
CA ALA A 145 9.21 -4.47 -1.26
C ALA A 145 9.27 -4.02 0.21
N GLY A 146 9.58 -2.74 0.47
CA GLY A 146 9.63 -2.19 1.81
C GLY A 146 8.26 -2.19 2.50
N ALA A 147 7.20 -1.77 1.81
CA ALA A 147 5.85 -1.78 2.34
C ALA A 147 5.38 -3.21 2.65
N THR A 148 5.61 -4.16 1.74
CA THR A 148 5.25 -5.56 1.92
C THR A 148 6.00 -6.20 3.09
N TRP A 149 7.31 -5.95 3.19
CA TRP A 149 8.11 -6.43 4.31
C TRP A 149 7.61 -5.90 5.65
N THR A 150 7.34 -4.60 5.71
CA THR A 150 6.83 -3.95 6.93
C THR A 150 5.46 -4.51 7.33
N ILE A 151 4.54 -4.72 6.37
CA ILE A 151 3.23 -5.31 6.64
C ILE A 151 3.35 -6.75 7.15
N VAL A 152 4.28 -7.54 6.64
CA VAL A 152 4.54 -8.91 7.13
C VAL A 152 4.99 -8.88 8.59
N GLN A 153 5.93 -7.99 8.94
CA GLN A 153 6.40 -7.87 10.33
C GLN A 153 5.29 -7.39 11.30
N ILE A 154 4.44 -6.47 10.85
CA ILE A 154 3.28 -6.00 11.64
C ILE A 154 2.28 -7.15 11.80
N GLY A 155 1.95 -7.89 10.74
CA GLY A 155 1.06 -9.04 10.77
C GLY A 155 1.56 -10.16 11.69
N GLU A 156 2.87 -10.48 11.63
CA GLU A 156 3.49 -11.45 12.54
C GLU A 156 3.35 -11.02 14.00
N SER A 157 3.67 -9.74 14.31
CA SER A 157 3.56 -9.25 15.68
C SER A 157 2.13 -9.28 16.20
N GLY A 158 1.13 -9.00 15.35
CA GLY A 158 -0.28 -9.09 15.69
C GLY A 158 -0.74 -10.54 15.93
N SER A 159 -0.30 -11.47 15.09
CA SER A 159 -0.58 -12.89 15.27
C SER A 159 0.01 -13.42 16.58
N ARG A 160 1.24 -13.03 16.93
CA ARG A 160 1.85 -13.38 18.22
C ARG A 160 1.06 -12.78 19.39
N ALA A 161 0.63 -11.54 19.30
CA ALA A 161 -0.14 -10.86 20.35
C ALA A 161 -1.48 -11.55 20.66
N VAL A 162 -2.07 -12.26 19.69
CA VAL A 162 -3.33 -13.00 19.86
C VAL A 162 -3.12 -14.45 20.26
N TRP A 163 -2.13 -15.13 19.67
CA TRP A 163 -2.05 -16.59 19.72
C TRP A 163 -0.91 -17.14 20.57
N GLU A 164 0.15 -16.36 20.87
CA GLU A 164 1.27 -16.85 21.67
C GLU A 164 0.80 -17.20 23.09
N GLY A 165 0.96 -18.48 23.46
CA GLY A 165 0.49 -19.03 24.73
C GLY A 165 -1.02 -19.29 24.82
N SER A 166 -1.79 -19.11 23.73
CA SER A 166 -3.24 -19.30 23.71
C SER A 166 -3.70 -20.64 23.14
N PHE A 167 -2.78 -21.46 22.64
CA PHE A 167 -3.11 -22.78 22.09
C PHE A 167 -2.14 -23.85 22.62
N SER A 168 -2.59 -25.09 22.62
CA SER A 168 -1.80 -26.28 22.98
C SER A 168 -1.19 -26.90 21.73
N ASP A 169 0.03 -27.42 21.84
CA ASP A 169 0.68 -28.20 20.78
C ASP A 169 0.00 -29.56 20.55
N GLU A 170 -0.74 -30.06 21.56
CA GLU A 170 -1.52 -31.30 21.48
C GLU A 170 -3.02 -30.98 21.42
N PRO A 171 -3.81 -31.79 20.68
CA PRO A 171 -5.27 -31.67 20.68
C PRO A 171 -5.84 -31.80 22.10
N LEU A 172 -6.74 -30.89 22.47
CA LEU A 172 -7.44 -30.97 23.74
C LEU A 172 -8.41 -32.15 23.70
N GLU A 173 -8.41 -32.97 24.74
CA GLU A 173 -9.42 -34.02 24.96
C GLU A 173 -10.81 -33.35 25.09
N ARG A 174 -11.81 -33.84 24.35
CA ARG A 174 -13.17 -33.32 24.34
C ARG A 174 -14.10 -34.29 25.06
#